data_e0594682d1bad3facd84268ac026c780
#
_entry.id   e0594682d1bad3facd84268ac026c780
#
_cell.length_a   1.000
_cell.length_b   1.000
_cell.length_c   1.000
_cell.angle_alpha   90.00
_cell.angle_beta   90.00
_cell.angle_gamma   90.00
#
_symmetry.space_group_name_H-M   'P 1'
#
loop_
_entity.id
_entity.type
_entity.pdbx_description
1 polymer ?
#
loop_
_entity_poly.entity_id
_entity_poly.type
_entity_poly.pdbx_seq_one_letter_code
_entity_poly.pdbx_strand_id
1 'polypeptide(L)'
;ENAEWKAFVFDEASRELRVPTGQIGHRWQEKKGQWNIKQTDALTNETFEPLLSLVDSSDGDVGVFFSDFSEGANDVTIVRHVPVRTIETVAGPVKVTTVFDLLMAQYGVNRGFEGSWPAGYDDGSQLFTPGWQEKFTGISASNVVTFAQQWAQTAEDTDGQCMIIIGAGVNHWYHNNLIYRACINALMVCGCVGRNGGGW
;
A
#
# COMPACT_ATOMS: atom_id res chain seq x y z
N GLU A 1 8.67 -5.42 25.82
CA GLU A 1 8.98 -6.49 24.90
C GLU A 1 8.53 -6.12 23.49
N ASN A 2 9.43 -5.86 22.57
CA ASN A 2 9.20 -5.67 21.12
C ASN A 2 8.11 -4.66 20.71
N ALA A 3 7.88 -3.61 21.50
CA ALA A 3 7.01 -2.50 21.13
C ALA A 3 7.50 -1.81 19.83
N GLU A 4 8.79 -1.89 19.56
CA GLU A 4 9.48 -1.32 18.40
C GLU A 4 8.98 -1.83 17.04
N TRP A 5 8.39 -3.01 17.02
CA TRP A 5 7.96 -3.69 15.79
C TRP A 5 6.45 -3.71 15.58
N LYS A 6 5.71 -2.99 16.38
CA LYS A 6 4.25 -2.93 16.25
C LYS A 6 3.86 -1.89 15.21
N ALA A 7 3.08 -2.31 14.22
CA ALA A 7 2.40 -1.36 13.39
C ALA A 7 1.23 -0.76 14.17
N PHE A 8 1.03 0.53 13.99
CA PHE A 8 -0.12 1.25 14.52
C PHE A 8 -1.11 1.47 13.38
N VAL A 9 -2.38 1.52 13.71
CA VAL A 9 -3.44 1.91 12.80
C VAL A 9 -4.32 2.96 13.47
N PHE A 10 -4.95 3.81 12.68
CA PHE A 10 -5.98 4.68 13.19
C PHE A 10 -7.31 3.92 13.22
N ASP A 11 -8.07 4.09 14.27
CA ASP A 11 -9.47 3.65 14.32
C ASP A 11 -10.35 4.62 13.53
N GLU A 12 -11.19 4.09 12.67
CA GLU A 12 -12.09 4.90 11.83
C GLU A 12 -13.06 5.76 12.65
N ALA A 13 -13.58 5.23 13.74
CA ALA A 13 -14.58 5.92 14.56
C ALA A 13 -13.97 6.98 15.48
N SER A 14 -12.95 6.61 16.25
CA SER A 14 -12.34 7.51 17.25
C SER A 14 -11.23 8.39 16.68
N ARG A 15 -10.67 8.00 15.54
CA ARG A 15 -9.48 8.63 14.95
C ARG A 15 -8.23 8.53 15.83
N GLU A 16 -8.24 7.66 16.81
CA GLU A 16 -7.11 7.40 17.71
C GLU A 16 -6.24 6.26 17.18
N LEU A 17 -4.98 6.24 17.63
CA LEU A 17 -4.06 5.14 17.33
C LEU A 17 -4.42 3.90 18.12
N ARG A 18 -4.45 2.76 17.43
CA ARG A 18 -4.68 1.43 17.99
C ARG A 18 -3.54 0.48 17.64
N VAL A 19 -3.35 -0.53 18.44
CA VAL A 19 -2.35 -1.60 18.21
C VAL A 19 -3.10 -2.89 17.88
N PRO A 20 -3.20 -3.30 16.61
CA PRO A 20 -3.92 -4.53 16.24
C PRO A 20 -3.28 -5.77 16.86
N THR A 21 -4.06 -6.60 17.51
CA THR A 21 -3.59 -7.87 18.10
C THR A 21 -3.08 -8.86 17.06
N GLY A 22 -3.65 -8.84 15.85
CA GLY A 22 -3.30 -9.76 14.76
C GLY A 22 -1.87 -9.68 14.23
N GLN A 23 -1.13 -8.64 14.58
CA GLN A 23 0.24 -8.44 14.09
C GLN A 23 1.32 -9.11 14.93
N ILE A 24 1.01 -9.47 16.17
CA ILE A 24 2.01 -9.89 17.14
C ILE A 24 2.06 -11.41 17.21
N GLY A 25 2.90 -11.98 16.36
CA GLY A 25 3.34 -13.36 16.53
C GLY A 25 2.26 -14.45 16.60
N HIS A 26 1.05 -14.16 16.16
CA HIS A 26 -0.05 -15.14 16.15
C HIS A 26 0.26 -16.41 15.34
N ARG A 27 1.26 -16.35 14.48
CA ARG A 27 1.76 -17.52 13.75
C ARG A 27 2.16 -18.67 14.68
N TRP A 28 2.57 -18.36 15.89
CA TRP A 28 3.11 -19.32 16.87
C TRP A 28 2.21 -19.47 18.10
N GLN A 29 1.05 -18.82 18.11
CA GLN A 29 0.10 -18.89 19.21
C GLN A 29 -1.10 -19.78 18.85
N GLU A 30 -1.74 -20.36 19.84
CA GLU A 30 -2.90 -21.24 19.68
C GLU A 30 -4.14 -20.52 19.11
N LYS A 31 -4.19 -19.19 19.21
CA LYS A 31 -5.28 -18.41 18.64
C LYS A 31 -5.07 -18.17 17.17
N LYS A 32 -6.02 -18.58 16.36
CA LYS A 32 -6.04 -18.24 14.92
C LYS A 32 -6.10 -16.73 14.73
N GLY A 33 -5.31 -16.20 13.78
CA GLY A 33 -5.40 -14.81 13.36
C GLY A 33 -6.81 -14.50 12.85
N GLN A 34 -7.26 -13.29 13.12
CA GLN A 34 -8.58 -12.80 12.70
C GLN A 34 -8.41 -11.88 11.49
N TRP A 35 -8.15 -12.49 10.35
CA TRP A 35 -8.02 -11.78 9.09
C TRP A 35 -9.40 -11.42 8.53
N ASN A 36 -9.53 -10.22 7.95
CA ASN A 36 -10.77 -9.72 7.33
C ASN A 36 -11.98 -9.59 8.27
N ILE A 37 -11.75 -9.41 9.55
CA ILE A 37 -12.78 -9.11 10.54
C ILE A 37 -12.36 -7.93 11.39
N LYS A 38 -13.26 -7.46 12.22
CA LYS A 38 -12.97 -6.38 13.18
C LYS A 38 -11.71 -6.67 13.97
N GLN A 39 -10.80 -5.72 13.97
CA GLN A 39 -9.56 -5.83 14.73
C GLN A 39 -9.82 -5.54 16.21
N THR A 40 -9.02 -6.13 17.06
CA THR A 40 -9.05 -5.88 18.51
C THR A 40 -7.75 -5.20 18.91
N ASP A 41 -7.86 -4.13 19.69
CA ASP A 41 -6.72 -3.42 20.26
C ASP A 41 -6.01 -4.29 21.31
N ALA A 42 -4.70 -4.44 21.20
CA ALA A 42 -3.89 -5.23 22.12
C ALA A 42 -3.80 -4.63 23.51
N LEU A 43 -4.05 -3.33 23.68
CA LEU A 43 -3.95 -2.62 24.95
C LEU A 43 -5.27 -2.55 25.69
N THR A 44 -6.38 -2.31 24.98
CA THR A 44 -7.70 -2.08 25.59
C THR A 44 -8.66 -3.25 25.44
N ASN A 45 -8.38 -4.21 24.53
CA ASN A 45 -9.29 -5.28 24.12
C ASN A 45 -10.56 -4.79 23.38
N GLU A 46 -10.64 -3.52 23.04
CA GLU A 46 -11.75 -2.97 22.27
C GLU A 46 -11.66 -3.35 20.82
N THR A 47 -12.79 -3.65 20.22
CA THR A 47 -12.87 -3.89 18.77
C THR A 47 -12.92 -2.55 18.04
N PHE A 48 -12.18 -2.44 16.94
CA PHE A 48 -12.11 -1.23 16.13
C PHE A 48 -12.07 -1.55 14.63
N GLU A 49 -12.33 -0.54 13.80
CA GLU A 49 -12.21 -0.60 12.34
C GLU A 49 -10.98 0.20 11.89
N PRO A 50 -10.02 -0.39 11.18
CA PRO A 50 -8.85 0.34 10.69
C PRO A 50 -9.21 1.42 9.68
N LEU A 51 -8.78 2.66 9.92
CA LEU A 51 -8.84 3.74 8.95
C LEU A 51 -7.74 3.56 7.92
N LEU A 52 -8.11 3.40 6.65
CA LEU A 52 -7.16 3.12 5.58
C LEU A 52 -6.40 4.38 5.14
N SER A 53 -7.08 5.53 5.07
CA SER A 53 -6.54 6.79 4.55
C SER A 53 -6.86 7.96 5.46
N LEU A 54 -5.94 8.93 5.51
CA LEU A 54 -6.12 10.18 6.25
C LEU A 54 -6.69 11.32 5.42
N VAL A 55 -7.09 11.09 4.16
CA VAL A 55 -7.56 12.17 3.26
C VAL A 55 -8.65 13.03 3.91
N ASP A 56 -9.63 12.41 4.55
CA ASP A 56 -10.78 13.11 5.16
C ASP A 56 -10.55 13.48 6.64
N SER A 57 -9.37 13.20 7.19
CA SER A 57 -9.09 13.41 8.61
C SER A 57 -7.69 13.93 8.91
N SER A 58 -7.00 14.44 7.88
CA SER A 58 -5.69 15.05 8.05
C SER A 58 -5.76 16.41 8.74
N ASP A 59 -4.69 16.78 9.43
CA ASP A 59 -4.46 18.12 9.95
C ASP A 59 -3.44 18.92 9.11
N GLY A 60 -3.10 18.39 7.93
CA GLY A 60 -2.21 18.98 6.95
C GLY A 60 -1.66 17.94 5.99
N ASP A 61 -0.65 18.33 5.23
CA ASP A 61 0.07 17.44 4.32
C ASP A 61 1.58 17.66 4.40
N VAL A 62 2.36 16.73 3.84
CA VAL A 62 3.82 16.79 3.79
C VAL A 62 4.30 16.27 2.46
N GLY A 63 5.26 16.98 1.83
CA GLY A 63 5.95 16.50 0.65
C GLY A 63 6.85 15.31 0.94
N VAL A 64 6.67 14.24 0.20
CA VAL A 64 7.48 13.03 0.26
C VAL A 64 8.25 12.88 -1.05
N PHE A 65 9.52 12.52 -0.93
CA PHE A 65 10.38 12.28 -2.08
C PHE A 65 10.26 10.84 -2.56
N PHE A 66 10.07 10.67 -3.86
CA PHE A 66 10.09 9.38 -4.54
C PHE A 66 11.18 9.39 -5.60
N SER A 67 12.02 8.37 -5.60
CA SER A 67 13.13 8.19 -6.54
C SER A 67 12.88 6.96 -7.40
N ASP A 68 13.42 6.97 -8.62
CA ASP A 68 13.44 5.81 -9.50
C ASP A 68 14.54 4.79 -9.16
N PHE A 69 15.30 5.07 -8.09
CA PHE A 69 16.43 4.25 -7.63
C PHE A 69 17.56 4.09 -8.65
N SER A 70 17.62 4.95 -9.67
CA SER A 70 18.80 5.03 -10.52
C SER A 70 19.97 5.59 -9.74
N GLU A 71 21.19 5.23 -10.15
CA GLU A 71 22.39 5.65 -9.44
C GLU A 71 22.98 6.96 -10.01
N GLY A 72 23.47 7.80 -9.12
CA GLY A 72 24.27 8.98 -9.45
C GLY A 72 23.47 10.12 -10.09
N ALA A 73 24.06 10.76 -11.09
CA ALA A 73 23.50 11.96 -11.73
C ALA A 73 22.20 11.72 -12.54
N ASN A 74 21.81 10.47 -12.71
CA ASN A 74 20.60 10.07 -13.43
C ASN A 74 19.42 9.75 -12.50
N ASP A 75 19.59 9.89 -11.19
CA ASP A 75 18.52 9.67 -10.23
C ASP A 75 17.41 10.71 -10.43
N VAL A 76 16.24 10.22 -10.79
CA VAL A 76 15.04 11.05 -10.95
C VAL A 76 14.29 11.04 -9.64
N THR A 77 14.15 12.20 -9.03
CA THR A 77 13.40 12.38 -7.80
C THR A 77 12.22 13.30 -8.03
N ILE A 78 11.06 12.89 -7.56
CA ILE A 78 9.83 13.68 -7.60
C ILE A 78 9.29 13.87 -6.20
N VAL A 79 8.52 14.94 -5.99
CA VAL A 79 7.84 15.24 -4.73
C VAL A 79 6.34 15.11 -4.92
N ARG A 80 5.68 14.41 -4.01
CA ARG A 80 4.22 14.32 -3.93
C ARG A 80 3.80 14.47 -2.48
N HIS A 81 2.78 15.26 -2.22
CA HIS A 81 2.29 15.45 -0.86
C HIS A 81 1.32 14.33 -0.45
N VAL A 82 1.37 13.99 0.81
CA VAL A 82 0.50 12.99 1.45
C VAL A 82 -0.18 13.61 2.66
N PRO A 83 -1.43 13.21 2.97
CA PRO A 83 -2.11 13.68 4.17
C PRO A 83 -1.40 13.18 5.42
N VAL A 84 -1.32 14.01 6.44
CA VAL A 84 -0.68 13.67 7.72
C VAL A 84 -1.56 14.02 8.91
N ARG A 85 -1.29 13.36 10.04
CA ARG A 85 -1.75 13.77 11.36
C ARG A 85 -0.58 13.95 12.29
N THR A 86 -0.70 14.92 13.18
CA THR A 86 0.29 15.17 14.23
C THR A 86 -0.07 14.34 15.44
N ILE A 87 0.86 13.51 15.89
CA ILE A 87 0.72 12.65 17.06
C ILE A 87 1.70 13.11 18.14
N GLU A 88 1.20 13.32 19.34
CA GLU A 88 2.04 13.62 20.48
C GLU A 88 2.78 12.37 20.95
N THR A 89 4.06 12.46 21.09
CA THR A 89 4.94 11.40 21.61
C THR A 89 5.77 11.90 22.77
N VAL A 90 6.43 10.99 23.48
CA VAL A 90 7.35 11.36 24.58
C VAL A 90 8.53 12.20 24.08
N ALA A 91 8.85 12.18 22.80
CA ALA A 91 9.90 12.99 22.19
C ALA A 91 9.36 14.29 21.55
N GLY A 92 8.07 14.57 21.67
CA GLY A 92 7.36 15.70 21.06
C GLY A 92 6.45 15.29 19.91
N PRO A 93 5.83 16.28 19.23
CA PRO A 93 4.90 16.02 18.14
C PRO A 93 5.60 15.43 16.91
N VAL A 94 4.99 14.42 16.31
CA VAL A 94 5.47 13.76 15.09
C VAL A 94 4.35 13.70 14.06
N LYS A 95 4.64 14.09 12.84
CA LYS A 95 3.73 13.93 11.71
C LYS A 95 3.79 12.50 11.19
N VAL A 96 2.63 11.87 11.07
CA VAL A 96 2.48 10.49 10.59
C VAL A 96 1.48 10.42 9.44
N THR A 97 1.65 9.44 8.57
CA THR A 97 0.70 9.12 7.50
C THR A 97 0.48 7.61 7.44
N THR A 98 -0.53 7.17 6.69
CA THR A 98 -0.76 5.74 6.51
C THR A 98 0.14 5.17 5.40
N VAL A 99 0.44 3.88 5.47
CA VAL A 99 1.14 3.17 4.39
C VAL A 99 0.34 3.23 3.09
N PHE A 100 -0.98 3.17 3.18
CA PHE A 100 -1.86 3.30 2.00
C PHE A 100 -1.71 4.67 1.33
N ASP A 101 -1.67 5.76 2.11
CA ASP A 101 -1.48 7.10 1.56
C ASP A 101 -0.13 7.26 0.86
N LEU A 102 0.93 6.66 1.43
CA LEU A 102 2.24 6.60 0.79
C LEU A 102 2.23 5.80 -0.51
N LEU A 103 1.55 4.65 -0.54
CA LEU A 103 1.42 3.82 -1.75
C LEU A 103 0.65 4.55 -2.85
N MET A 104 -0.43 5.23 -2.51
CA MET A 104 -1.20 6.02 -3.49
C MET A 104 -0.35 7.14 -4.09
N ALA A 105 0.43 7.84 -3.27
CA ALA A 105 1.35 8.85 -3.76
C ALA A 105 2.46 8.25 -4.63
N GLN A 106 3.04 7.12 -4.24
CA GLN A 106 4.05 6.42 -5.02
C GLN A 106 3.51 5.99 -6.40
N TYR A 107 2.30 5.48 -6.46
CA TYR A 107 1.67 5.05 -7.72
C TYR A 107 1.12 6.20 -8.56
N GLY A 108 1.25 7.45 -8.09
CA GLY A 108 0.82 8.61 -8.84
C GLY A 108 -0.68 8.86 -8.84
N VAL A 109 -1.41 8.29 -7.89
CA VAL A 109 -2.84 8.53 -7.71
C VAL A 109 -3.04 9.91 -7.09
N ASN A 110 -3.38 10.89 -7.91
CA ASN A 110 -3.63 12.26 -7.47
C ASN A 110 -4.97 12.33 -6.71
N ARG A 111 -4.88 12.70 -5.45
CA ARG A 111 -6.04 12.86 -4.55
C ARG A 111 -6.24 14.31 -4.11
N GLY A 112 -5.75 15.27 -4.92
CA GLY A 112 -5.92 16.70 -4.71
C GLY A 112 -4.82 17.37 -3.89
N PHE A 113 -3.73 16.68 -3.57
CA PHE A 113 -2.58 17.25 -2.87
C PHE A 113 -1.57 17.85 -3.86
N GLU A 114 -0.75 18.77 -3.36
CA GLU A 114 0.34 19.38 -4.11
C GLU A 114 1.37 18.31 -4.54
N GLY A 115 2.05 18.55 -5.67
CA GLY A 115 3.14 17.67 -6.09
C GLY A 115 3.18 17.40 -7.60
N SER A 116 4.12 16.53 -7.97
CA SER A 116 4.37 16.11 -9.36
C SER A 116 3.51 14.89 -9.68
N TRP A 117 2.35 15.12 -10.24
CA TRP A 117 1.37 14.06 -10.55
C TRP A 117 1.33 13.74 -12.04
N PRO A 118 1.14 12.47 -12.43
CA PRO A 118 1.01 12.10 -13.82
C PRO A 118 -0.27 12.67 -14.44
N ALA A 119 -0.19 13.05 -15.71
CA ALA A 119 -1.34 13.49 -16.49
C ALA A 119 -2.26 12.32 -16.89
N GLY A 120 -1.72 11.11 -16.94
CA GLY A 120 -2.43 9.88 -17.29
C GLY A 120 -1.55 8.65 -17.17
N TYR A 121 -2.09 7.49 -17.48
CA TYR A 121 -1.37 6.23 -17.45
C TYR A 121 -0.23 6.14 -18.46
N ASP A 122 -0.30 6.88 -19.56
CA ASP A 122 0.68 6.95 -20.64
C ASP A 122 1.77 8.01 -20.42
N ASP A 123 1.71 8.75 -19.31
CA ASP A 123 2.72 9.77 -18.97
C ASP A 123 4.06 9.13 -18.61
N GLY A 124 4.89 8.89 -19.61
CA GLY A 124 6.22 8.31 -19.44
C GLY A 124 7.24 9.23 -18.75
N SER A 125 6.91 10.50 -18.52
CA SER A 125 7.76 11.44 -17.79
C SER A 125 7.64 11.31 -16.27
N GLN A 126 6.54 10.74 -15.78
CA GLN A 126 6.26 10.54 -14.37
C GLN A 126 6.60 9.13 -13.92
N LEU A 127 7.28 9.02 -12.78
CA LEU A 127 7.69 7.74 -12.20
C LEU A 127 6.51 6.84 -11.87
N PHE A 128 6.70 5.55 -12.08
CA PHE A 128 5.80 4.46 -11.70
C PHE A 128 4.48 4.40 -12.48
N THR A 129 4.38 5.11 -13.60
CA THR A 129 3.24 4.97 -14.51
C THR A 129 3.42 3.79 -15.48
N PRO A 130 2.34 3.27 -16.08
CA PRO A 130 2.45 2.33 -17.19
C PRO A 130 3.30 2.85 -18.36
N GLY A 131 3.25 4.15 -18.66
CA GLY A 131 4.09 4.79 -19.68
C GLY A 131 5.57 4.81 -19.30
N TRP A 132 5.90 5.08 -18.05
CA TRP A 132 7.28 5.09 -17.56
C TRP A 132 7.94 3.70 -17.61
N GLN A 133 7.20 2.64 -17.26
CA GLN A 133 7.75 1.27 -17.23
C GLN A 133 8.04 0.70 -18.62
N GLU A 134 7.39 1.19 -19.67
CA GLU A 134 7.49 0.66 -21.03
C GLU A 134 8.93 0.61 -21.53
N LYS A 135 9.73 1.66 -21.26
CA LYS A 135 11.14 1.74 -21.63
C LYS A 135 12.03 0.67 -20.96
N PHE A 136 11.60 0.13 -19.82
CA PHE A 136 12.35 -0.89 -19.07
C PHE A 136 11.92 -2.31 -19.41
N THR A 137 10.62 -2.52 -19.55
CA THR A 137 10.04 -3.85 -19.72
C THR A 137 9.76 -4.21 -21.18
N GLY A 138 9.61 -3.21 -22.04
CA GLY A 138 9.14 -3.38 -23.40
C GLY A 138 7.66 -3.71 -23.53
N ILE A 139 6.90 -3.72 -22.42
CA ILE A 139 5.46 -3.94 -22.44
C ILE A 139 4.77 -2.59 -22.60
N SER A 140 3.91 -2.45 -23.62
CA SER A 140 3.23 -1.19 -23.88
C SER A 140 2.33 -0.75 -22.72
N ALA A 141 2.26 0.55 -22.48
CA ALA A 141 1.37 1.13 -21.47
C ALA A 141 -0.07 0.66 -21.65
N SER A 142 -0.55 0.60 -22.89
CA SER A 142 -1.91 0.16 -23.20
C SER A 142 -2.19 -1.28 -22.78
N ASN A 143 -1.23 -2.19 -22.94
CA ASN A 143 -1.37 -3.59 -22.50
C ASN A 143 -1.43 -3.68 -20.97
N VAL A 144 -0.60 -2.91 -20.27
CA VAL A 144 -0.61 -2.87 -18.80
C VAL A 144 -1.95 -2.34 -18.29
N VAL A 145 -2.44 -1.24 -18.88
CA VAL A 145 -3.73 -0.65 -18.50
C VAL A 145 -4.88 -1.62 -18.77
N THR A 146 -4.90 -2.25 -19.95
CA THR A 146 -5.95 -3.23 -20.30
C THR A 146 -5.96 -4.40 -19.33
N PHE A 147 -4.79 -4.95 -19.02
CA PHE A 147 -4.67 -6.04 -18.04
C PHE A 147 -5.16 -5.61 -16.65
N ALA A 148 -4.72 -4.44 -16.18
CA ALA A 148 -5.12 -3.94 -14.86
C ALA A 148 -6.64 -3.70 -14.76
N GLN A 149 -7.25 -3.16 -15.81
CA GLN A 149 -8.70 -2.96 -15.87
C GLN A 149 -9.46 -4.29 -15.85
N GLN A 150 -9.03 -5.27 -16.64
CA GLN A 150 -9.63 -6.60 -16.66
C GLN A 150 -9.49 -7.30 -15.31
N TRP A 151 -8.32 -7.18 -14.68
CA TRP A 151 -8.07 -7.72 -13.35
C TRP A 151 -9.00 -7.10 -12.30
N ALA A 152 -9.05 -5.76 -12.24
CA ALA A 152 -9.88 -5.05 -11.27
C ALA A 152 -11.36 -5.33 -11.48
N GLN A 153 -11.83 -5.34 -12.75
CA GLN A 153 -13.22 -5.65 -13.08
C GLN A 153 -13.58 -7.08 -12.67
N THR A 154 -12.71 -8.05 -12.95
CA THR A 154 -12.94 -9.45 -12.54
C THR A 154 -13.00 -9.58 -11.02
N ALA A 155 -12.11 -8.89 -10.30
CA ALA A 155 -12.13 -8.90 -8.84
C ALA A 155 -13.43 -8.29 -8.27
N GLU A 156 -13.93 -7.22 -8.88
CA GLU A 156 -15.19 -6.58 -8.50
C GLU A 156 -16.39 -7.50 -8.79
N ASP A 157 -16.49 -8.02 -10.00
CA ASP A 157 -17.60 -8.87 -10.46
C ASP A 157 -17.70 -10.19 -9.68
N THR A 158 -16.60 -10.68 -9.14
CA THR A 158 -16.51 -11.97 -8.46
C THR A 158 -16.28 -11.88 -6.95
N ASP A 159 -16.35 -10.67 -6.36
CA ASP A 159 -16.06 -10.43 -4.94
C ASP A 159 -14.65 -10.93 -4.54
N GLY A 160 -13.64 -10.61 -5.37
CA GLY A 160 -12.23 -10.88 -5.09
C GLY A 160 -11.70 -12.26 -5.53
N GLN A 161 -12.36 -12.96 -6.46
CA GLN A 161 -11.90 -14.28 -6.90
C GLN A 161 -10.83 -14.20 -7.99
N CYS A 162 -9.82 -13.36 -7.79
CA CYS A 162 -8.62 -13.33 -8.61
C CYS A 162 -7.43 -13.92 -7.85
N MET A 163 -6.68 -14.79 -8.51
CA MET A 163 -5.55 -15.52 -7.92
C MET A 163 -4.28 -15.30 -8.74
N ILE A 164 -3.15 -15.18 -8.05
CA ILE A 164 -1.82 -15.18 -8.66
C ILE A 164 -1.11 -16.46 -8.25
N ILE A 165 -0.67 -17.24 -9.24
CA ILE A 165 0.12 -18.46 -9.03
C ILE A 165 1.56 -18.16 -9.46
N ILE A 166 2.49 -18.25 -8.53
CA ILE A 166 3.92 -18.03 -8.78
C ILE A 166 4.67 -19.33 -8.55
N GLY A 167 5.52 -19.67 -9.51
CA GLY A 167 6.41 -20.82 -9.42
C GLY A 167 7.86 -20.44 -9.12
N ALA A 168 8.73 -21.45 -9.07
CA ALA A 168 10.13 -21.32 -8.70
C ALA A 168 10.95 -20.39 -9.63
N GLY A 169 10.52 -20.18 -10.88
CA GLY A 169 11.23 -19.31 -11.83
C GLY A 169 11.47 -17.89 -11.32
N VAL A 170 10.47 -17.31 -10.65
CA VAL A 170 10.56 -15.96 -10.09
C VAL A 170 11.59 -15.87 -8.96
N ASN A 171 11.80 -16.95 -8.21
CA ASN A 171 12.72 -16.98 -7.08
C ASN A 171 14.19 -16.81 -7.47
N HIS A 172 14.53 -17.05 -8.72
CA HIS A 172 15.89 -16.99 -9.22
C HIS A 172 16.30 -15.62 -9.78
N TRP A 173 15.39 -14.66 -9.78
CA TRP A 173 15.66 -13.31 -10.26
C TRP A 173 16.21 -12.42 -9.15
N TYR A 174 17.10 -11.52 -9.53
CA TYR A 174 17.56 -10.47 -8.64
C TYR A 174 16.36 -9.56 -8.28
N HIS A 175 16.23 -9.16 -7.03
CA HIS A 175 15.07 -8.44 -6.51
C HIS A 175 13.72 -9.18 -6.63
N ASN A 176 13.72 -10.50 -6.63
CA ASN A 176 12.50 -11.30 -6.66
C ASN A 176 11.48 -10.93 -5.56
N ASN A 177 11.96 -10.53 -4.39
CA ASN A 177 11.11 -10.06 -3.29
C ASN A 177 10.24 -8.87 -3.67
N LEU A 178 10.67 -8.00 -4.60
CA LEU A 178 9.87 -6.88 -5.10
C LEU A 178 8.75 -7.37 -6.02
N ILE A 179 9.00 -8.39 -6.82
CA ILE A 179 7.98 -9.03 -7.68
C ILE A 179 6.88 -9.61 -6.79
N TYR A 180 7.23 -10.36 -5.75
CA TYR A 180 6.26 -10.90 -4.80
C TYR A 180 5.43 -9.81 -4.14
N ARG A 181 6.07 -8.73 -3.67
CA ARG A 181 5.38 -7.60 -3.04
C ARG A 181 4.44 -6.89 -4.00
N ALA A 182 4.83 -6.70 -5.27
CA ALA A 182 3.96 -6.10 -6.27
C ALA A 182 2.70 -6.95 -6.51
N CYS A 183 2.85 -8.26 -6.62
CA CYS A 183 1.73 -9.18 -6.77
C CYS A 183 0.80 -9.17 -5.54
N ILE A 184 1.38 -9.19 -4.33
CA ILE A 184 0.60 -9.11 -3.08
C ILE A 184 -0.16 -7.78 -3.00
N ASN A 185 0.47 -6.67 -3.37
CA ASN A 185 -0.20 -5.38 -3.39
C ASN A 185 -1.39 -5.36 -4.35
N ALA A 186 -1.25 -5.92 -5.56
CA ALA A 186 -2.36 -6.04 -6.50
C ALA A 186 -3.53 -6.84 -5.93
N LEU A 187 -3.24 -7.98 -5.27
CA LEU A 187 -4.26 -8.79 -4.60
C LEU A 187 -4.94 -8.06 -3.44
N MET A 188 -4.17 -7.31 -2.66
CA MET A 188 -4.69 -6.55 -1.50
C MET A 188 -5.57 -5.39 -1.95
N VAL A 189 -5.12 -4.60 -2.93
CA VAL A 189 -5.87 -3.43 -3.43
C VAL A 189 -7.19 -3.84 -4.07
N CYS A 190 -7.23 -5.00 -4.72
CA CYS A 190 -8.45 -5.54 -5.34
C CYS A 190 -9.28 -6.43 -4.41
N GLY A 191 -8.95 -6.53 -3.11
CA GLY A 191 -9.73 -7.29 -2.14
C GLY A 191 -9.70 -8.81 -2.34
N CYS A 192 -8.68 -9.35 -3.01
CA CYS A 192 -8.60 -10.77 -3.36
C CYS A 192 -8.06 -11.65 -2.22
N VAL A 193 -7.48 -11.05 -1.18
CA VAL A 193 -6.88 -11.80 -0.06
C VAL A 193 -7.97 -12.29 0.88
N GLY A 194 -7.92 -13.57 1.23
CA GLY A 194 -8.89 -14.20 2.14
C GLY A 194 -10.24 -14.53 1.50
N ARG A 195 -10.33 -14.49 0.18
CA ARG A 195 -11.50 -14.91 -0.60
C ARG A 195 -11.30 -16.32 -1.15
N ASN A 196 -12.35 -17.09 -1.17
CA ASN A 196 -12.32 -18.44 -1.78
C ASN A 196 -12.19 -18.30 -3.30
N GLY A 197 -11.13 -18.85 -3.88
CA GLY A 197 -10.81 -18.66 -5.30
C GLY A 197 -10.00 -17.40 -5.60
N GLY A 198 -9.63 -16.63 -4.58
CA GLY A 198 -8.72 -15.50 -4.67
C GLY A 198 -7.39 -15.75 -3.94
N GLY A 199 -6.48 -14.78 -4.01
CA GLY A 199 -5.24 -14.77 -3.25
C GLY A 199 -4.03 -15.32 -3.99
N TRP A 200 -3.19 -16.04 -3.26
CA TRP A 200 -1.82 -16.41 -3.66
C TRP A 200 -1.65 -17.92 -3.69
#